data_64ca8e403a360f1734bb040524efcf42
#
_entry.id   64ca8e403a360f1734bb040524efcf42
#
_cell.length_a   1.000
_cell.length_b   1.000
_cell.length_c   1.000
_cell.angle_alpha   90.00
_cell.angle_beta   90.00
_cell.angle_gamma   90.00
#
_symmetry.space_group_name_H-M   'P 1'
#
loop_
_entity.id
_entity.type
_entity.pdbx_description
1 polymer ?
#
loop_
_entity_poly.entity_id
_entity_poly.type
_entity_poly.pdbx_seq_one_letter_code
_entity_poly.pdbx_strand_id
1 'polypeptide(L)'
;MNSPQLAFVGATAITPFDEILDSAVVLEGNRIVFVGPRRSLPTDPTTRTVDLSGKFIAPGFIDIHIHGGAGSDFMDATRADFETVCRYHANGGTTSLLATTATAPLPEILAALRTVREVQQNPVSGAQVLGAHIEGPYLSMAKRGCHLKEFVRNPQKAEWEQLLEFEKEIKHITLAPEIPGALELMRDWSRRGINISGGHTDSTYSEMMRAVDAGMAHATHMYCAMSTVARPHPPHREGGCVETVLERDELTTELIADGRHLPAELLRLTVRSKGIERVCVVTDAMRGAGMPDGIYTFGPKHGQKTEVKNGEALMLDHSSFASSVVTMDVMVRNVVSLMRLSRREAVAMATINPARFLKIADRKGSLEMGKDADCVILDEGFHVLETVIAGVRVPKLSYEPRATNR
;
A
#
# COMPACT_ATOMS: atom_id res chain seq x y z
N MET A 1 0.31 -24.01 -28.47
CA MET A 1 1.66 -24.27 -27.98
C MET A 1 1.70 -23.76 -26.52
N ASN A 2 2.11 -24.61 -25.56
CA ASN A 2 2.26 -24.15 -24.17
C ASN A 2 3.32 -23.07 -24.11
N SER A 3 3.08 -22.03 -23.33
CA SER A 3 4.09 -21.01 -23.06
C SER A 3 5.32 -21.65 -22.40
N PRO A 4 6.56 -21.18 -22.66
CA PRO A 4 7.73 -21.74 -22.03
C PRO A 4 7.62 -21.59 -20.50
N GLN A 5 7.91 -22.68 -19.78
CA GLN A 5 7.88 -22.70 -18.32
C GLN A 5 9.20 -22.14 -17.75
N LEU A 6 9.08 -21.39 -16.66
CA LEU A 6 10.20 -20.90 -15.85
C LEU A 6 10.10 -21.45 -14.43
N ALA A 7 11.06 -22.24 -14.00
CA ALA A 7 11.12 -22.83 -12.66
C ALA A 7 12.20 -22.12 -11.82
N PHE A 8 11.80 -21.56 -10.71
CA PHE A 8 12.69 -21.11 -9.64
C PHE A 8 12.85 -22.27 -8.64
N VAL A 9 14.07 -22.71 -8.40
CA VAL A 9 14.35 -23.89 -7.57
C VAL A 9 15.38 -23.61 -6.49
N GLY A 10 15.34 -24.37 -5.39
CA GLY A 10 16.34 -24.31 -4.32
C GLY A 10 16.11 -23.21 -3.28
N ALA A 11 15.20 -22.28 -3.52
CA ALA A 11 14.86 -21.25 -2.56
C ALA A 11 14.03 -21.79 -1.38
N THR A 12 13.98 -21.04 -0.27
CA THR A 12 12.88 -21.16 0.69
C THR A 12 11.71 -20.34 0.17
N ALA A 13 10.59 -21.01 -0.22
CA ALA A 13 9.38 -20.33 -0.60
C ALA A 13 8.59 -19.91 0.64
N ILE A 14 8.30 -18.62 0.76
CA ILE A 14 7.47 -18.07 1.84
C ILE A 14 6.04 -17.94 1.31
N THR A 15 5.17 -18.80 1.84
CA THR A 15 3.73 -18.68 1.60
C THR A 15 3.07 -18.03 2.83
N PRO A 16 1.83 -17.53 2.73
CA PRO A 16 1.13 -17.03 3.91
C PRO A 16 0.90 -18.08 5.01
N PHE A 17 1.01 -19.36 4.65
CA PHE A 17 0.64 -20.47 5.53
C PHE A 17 1.87 -21.22 6.05
N ASP A 18 2.96 -21.28 5.26
CA ASP A 18 4.15 -22.10 5.56
C ASP A 18 5.40 -21.57 4.85
N GLU A 19 6.57 -22.08 5.27
CA GLU A 19 7.85 -21.93 4.59
C GLU A 19 8.26 -23.28 3.99
N ILE A 20 8.42 -23.36 2.67
CA ILE A 20 8.82 -24.58 1.96
C ILE A 20 10.30 -24.50 1.67
N LEU A 21 11.10 -25.29 2.39
CA LEU A 21 12.54 -25.40 2.18
C LEU A 21 12.84 -26.15 0.89
N ASP A 22 13.94 -25.82 0.22
CA ASP A 22 14.34 -26.40 -1.08
C ASP A 22 13.12 -26.52 -2.02
N SER A 23 12.48 -25.38 -2.25
CA SER A 23 11.23 -25.30 -3.01
C SER A 23 11.46 -25.27 -4.52
N ALA A 24 10.40 -25.54 -5.26
CA ALA A 24 10.24 -25.17 -6.66
C ALA A 24 8.96 -24.34 -6.82
N VAL A 25 9.06 -23.24 -7.57
CA VAL A 25 7.94 -22.41 -8.00
C VAL A 25 8.03 -22.34 -9.52
N VAL A 26 7.01 -22.83 -10.23
CA VAL A 26 6.99 -22.84 -11.70
C VAL A 26 5.94 -21.88 -12.22
N LEU A 27 6.37 -21.06 -13.16
CA LEU A 27 5.53 -20.10 -13.86
C LEU A 27 5.33 -20.56 -15.32
N GLU A 28 4.11 -20.46 -15.81
CA GLU A 28 3.78 -20.63 -17.24
C GLU A 28 2.96 -19.43 -17.70
N GLY A 29 3.53 -18.63 -18.60
CA GLY A 29 2.95 -17.33 -18.95
C GLY A 29 2.79 -16.47 -17.70
N ASN A 30 1.56 -16.01 -17.46
CA ASN A 30 1.24 -15.14 -16.31
C ASN A 30 0.66 -15.88 -15.09
N ARG A 31 0.83 -17.23 -15.03
CA ARG A 31 0.27 -18.05 -13.94
C ARG A 31 1.32 -18.88 -13.24
N ILE A 32 1.10 -19.09 -11.95
CA ILE A 32 1.82 -20.08 -11.16
C ILE A 32 1.19 -21.44 -11.45
N VAL A 33 1.99 -22.40 -11.91
CA VAL A 33 1.51 -23.76 -12.25
C VAL A 33 1.99 -24.83 -11.29
N PHE A 34 3.01 -24.55 -10.48
CA PHE A 34 3.49 -25.43 -9.42
C PHE A 34 4.11 -24.64 -8.27
N VAL A 35 3.85 -25.08 -7.05
CA VAL A 35 4.54 -24.64 -5.81
C VAL A 35 4.65 -25.86 -4.91
N GLY A 36 5.86 -26.15 -4.47
CA GLY A 36 6.09 -27.28 -3.56
C GLY A 36 7.57 -27.59 -3.35
N PRO A 37 7.90 -28.67 -2.62
CA PRO A 37 9.26 -29.13 -2.49
C PRO A 37 9.87 -29.47 -3.86
N ARG A 38 11.13 -29.10 -4.09
CA ARG A 38 11.86 -29.36 -5.35
C ARG A 38 11.82 -30.82 -5.78
N ARG A 39 11.90 -31.76 -4.83
CA ARG A 39 11.81 -33.21 -5.09
C ARG A 39 10.49 -33.65 -5.72
N SER A 40 9.45 -32.86 -5.61
CA SER A 40 8.11 -33.12 -6.17
C SER A 40 7.88 -32.41 -7.51
N LEU A 41 8.89 -31.70 -8.02
CA LEU A 41 8.78 -31.01 -9.32
C LEU A 41 8.70 -32.05 -10.45
N PRO A 42 7.66 -32.02 -11.30
CA PRO A 42 7.61 -32.85 -12.49
C PRO A 42 8.79 -32.59 -13.42
N THR A 43 9.38 -33.64 -13.95
CA THR A 43 10.49 -33.54 -14.89
C THR A 43 9.96 -33.13 -16.26
N ASP A 44 10.28 -31.93 -16.72
CA ASP A 44 10.02 -31.44 -18.07
C ASP A 44 11.31 -30.82 -18.64
N PRO A 45 11.90 -31.42 -19.67
CA PRO A 45 13.16 -30.94 -20.27
C PRO A 45 13.04 -29.58 -20.95
N THR A 46 11.83 -29.09 -21.18
CA THR A 46 11.58 -27.77 -21.80
C THR A 46 11.50 -26.65 -20.77
N THR A 47 11.41 -26.97 -19.49
CA THR A 47 11.36 -25.99 -18.41
C THR A 47 12.71 -25.33 -18.18
N ARG A 48 12.77 -24.00 -18.34
CA ARG A 48 13.96 -23.21 -17.99
C ARG A 48 14.07 -23.11 -16.47
N THR A 49 15.17 -23.58 -15.92
CA THR A 49 15.40 -23.56 -14.47
C THR A 49 16.35 -22.43 -14.06
N VAL A 50 16.01 -21.74 -12.97
CA VAL A 50 16.83 -20.75 -12.29
C VAL A 50 17.08 -21.24 -10.85
N ASP A 51 18.35 -21.44 -10.50
CA ASP A 51 18.74 -21.84 -9.14
C ASP A 51 18.74 -20.62 -8.20
N LEU A 52 17.99 -20.73 -7.14
CA LEU A 52 17.85 -19.71 -6.08
C LEU A 52 18.30 -20.26 -4.71
N SER A 53 19.22 -21.24 -4.69
CA SER A 53 19.76 -21.80 -3.45
C SER A 53 20.28 -20.70 -2.51
N GLY A 54 19.90 -20.76 -1.22
CA GLY A 54 20.25 -19.76 -0.21
C GLY A 54 19.45 -18.44 -0.29
N LYS A 55 18.39 -18.39 -1.11
CA LYS A 55 17.51 -17.22 -1.25
C LYS A 55 16.09 -17.55 -0.80
N PHE A 56 15.27 -16.51 -0.77
CA PHE A 56 13.83 -16.64 -0.54
C PHE A 56 13.07 -16.28 -1.82
N ILE A 57 11.92 -16.92 -2.02
CA ILE A 57 10.91 -16.52 -2.99
C ILE A 57 9.58 -16.31 -2.25
N ALA A 58 8.96 -15.17 -2.45
CA ALA A 58 7.71 -14.79 -1.80
C ALA A 58 6.71 -14.27 -2.84
N PRO A 59 5.40 -14.18 -2.53
CA PRO A 59 4.44 -13.48 -3.38
C PRO A 59 4.88 -12.03 -3.60
N GLY A 60 4.57 -11.46 -4.74
CA GLY A 60 4.79 -10.04 -5.01
C GLY A 60 4.03 -9.16 -4.03
N PHE A 61 4.66 -8.07 -3.59
CA PHE A 61 4.05 -7.14 -2.64
C PHE A 61 2.93 -6.34 -3.29
N ILE A 62 1.91 -6.01 -2.49
CA ILE A 62 0.73 -5.23 -2.89
C ILE A 62 0.69 -3.99 -2.01
N ASP A 63 0.84 -2.81 -2.62
CA ASP A 63 0.82 -1.53 -1.92
C ASP A 63 -0.53 -0.82 -2.15
N ILE A 64 -1.34 -0.73 -1.10
CA ILE A 64 -2.68 -0.13 -1.19
C ILE A 64 -2.70 1.36 -0.89
N HIS A 65 -1.55 1.96 -0.52
CA HIS A 65 -1.43 3.37 -0.21
C HIS A 65 -0.06 3.91 -0.65
N ILE A 66 -0.01 4.63 -1.77
CA ILE A 66 1.21 5.15 -2.37
C ILE A 66 0.88 6.31 -3.33
N HIS A 67 1.55 7.46 -3.17
CA HIS A 67 1.34 8.67 -3.99
C HIS A 67 2.30 8.78 -5.15
N GLY A 68 3.58 8.39 -4.96
CA GLY A 68 4.58 8.61 -5.99
C GLY A 68 5.94 7.97 -5.72
N GLY A 69 6.90 8.31 -6.58
CA GLY A 69 8.29 7.86 -6.49
C GLY A 69 9.11 8.32 -7.70
N ALA A 70 10.42 8.35 -7.57
CA ALA A 70 11.36 8.70 -8.62
C ALA A 70 11.07 10.06 -9.32
N GLY A 71 10.57 11.03 -8.56
CA GLY A 71 10.28 12.38 -9.05
C GLY A 71 8.86 12.58 -9.58
N SER A 72 8.07 11.52 -9.76
CA SER A 72 6.70 11.54 -10.28
C SER A 72 5.65 11.24 -9.20
N ASP A 73 4.42 11.68 -9.42
CA ASP A 73 3.27 11.50 -8.54
C ASP A 73 2.04 11.10 -9.37
N PHE A 74 1.14 10.29 -8.83
CA PHE A 74 -0.08 9.92 -9.55
C PHE A 74 -0.98 11.13 -9.83
N MET A 75 -0.86 12.21 -9.05
CA MET A 75 -1.54 13.48 -9.32
C MET A 75 -0.94 14.27 -10.49
N ASP A 76 0.21 13.89 -11.05
CA ASP A 76 0.72 14.44 -12.31
C ASP A 76 -0.13 14.00 -13.50
N ALA A 77 -0.92 12.94 -13.33
CA ALA A 77 -1.98 12.47 -14.21
C ALA A 77 -1.53 12.20 -15.65
N THR A 78 -0.29 11.78 -15.86
CA THR A 78 0.19 11.33 -17.17
C THR A 78 0.62 9.86 -17.13
N ARG A 79 0.46 9.17 -18.27
CA ARG A 79 0.91 7.80 -18.42
C ARG A 79 2.40 7.62 -18.09
N ALA A 80 3.24 8.57 -18.48
CA ALA A 80 4.68 8.54 -18.23
C ALA A 80 5.02 8.63 -16.73
N ASP A 81 4.30 9.47 -15.97
CA ASP A 81 4.48 9.58 -14.53
C ASP A 81 4.04 8.29 -13.83
N PHE A 82 2.89 7.72 -14.23
CA PHE A 82 2.45 6.42 -13.73
C PHE A 82 3.49 5.31 -13.99
N GLU A 83 4.05 5.24 -15.20
CA GLU A 83 5.09 4.27 -15.52
C GLU A 83 6.34 4.47 -14.66
N THR A 84 6.75 5.71 -14.44
CA THR A 84 7.91 6.04 -13.60
C THR A 84 7.71 5.52 -12.17
N VAL A 85 6.57 5.81 -11.56
CA VAL A 85 6.23 5.33 -10.20
C VAL A 85 6.16 3.80 -10.16
N CYS A 86 5.43 3.18 -11.11
CA CYS A 86 5.26 1.73 -11.15
C CYS A 86 6.60 1.00 -11.32
N ARG A 87 7.50 1.49 -12.17
CA ARG A 87 8.83 0.90 -12.37
C ARG A 87 9.72 1.07 -11.15
N TYR A 88 9.70 2.24 -10.51
CA TYR A 88 10.49 2.49 -9.32
C TYR A 88 10.10 1.53 -8.19
N HIS A 89 8.82 1.44 -7.86
CA HIS A 89 8.35 0.59 -6.77
C HIS A 89 8.45 -0.92 -7.08
N ALA A 90 8.40 -1.30 -8.36
CA ALA A 90 8.68 -2.68 -8.74
C ALA A 90 10.10 -3.14 -8.36
N ASN A 91 11.09 -2.24 -8.33
CA ASN A 91 12.44 -2.58 -7.85
C ASN A 91 12.50 -2.85 -6.33
N GLY A 92 11.53 -2.35 -5.58
CA GLY A 92 11.31 -2.66 -4.16
C GLY A 92 10.33 -3.82 -3.91
N GLY A 93 10.02 -4.61 -4.96
CA GLY A 93 9.19 -5.81 -4.84
C GLY A 93 7.68 -5.58 -4.96
N THR A 94 7.23 -4.35 -5.16
CA THR A 94 5.80 -4.06 -5.39
C THR A 94 5.40 -4.55 -6.77
N THR A 95 4.52 -5.55 -6.84
CA THR A 95 4.00 -6.09 -8.10
C THR A 95 2.63 -5.52 -8.47
N SER A 96 1.93 -5.00 -7.47
CA SER A 96 0.60 -4.40 -7.64
C SER A 96 0.41 -3.25 -6.67
N LEU A 97 -0.33 -2.22 -7.07
CA LEU A 97 -0.58 -1.05 -6.22
C LEU A 97 -1.94 -0.39 -6.50
N LEU A 98 -2.39 0.44 -5.58
CA LEU A 98 -3.42 1.45 -5.81
C LEU A 98 -2.75 2.81 -6.03
N ALA A 99 -3.08 3.49 -7.12
CA ALA A 99 -2.67 4.87 -7.34
C ALA A 99 -3.42 5.79 -6.37
N THR A 100 -2.73 6.34 -5.37
CA THR A 100 -3.35 7.17 -4.35
C THR A 100 -3.37 8.64 -4.79
N THR A 101 -4.56 9.26 -4.77
CA THR A 101 -4.70 10.69 -5.02
C THR A 101 -4.36 11.47 -3.75
N ALA A 102 -4.09 12.77 -3.90
CA ALA A 102 -3.99 13.71 -2.79
C ALA A 102 -5.14 14.75 -2.87
N THR A 103 -5.35 15.47 -1.78
CA THR A 103 -6.32 16.59 -1.75
C THR A 103 -6.02 17.61 -2.83
N ALA A 104 -6.99 17.82 -3.74
CA ALA A 104 -6.86 18.68 -4.92
C ALA A 104 -8.24 19.17 -5.39
N PRO A 105 -8.29 20.13 -6.35
CA PRO A 105 -9.51 20.41 -7.10
C PRO A 105 -10.06 19.16 -7.78
N LEU A 106 -11.39 19.04 -7.84
CA LEU A 106 -12.04 17.87 -8.44
C LEU A 106 -11.57 17.56 -9.88
N PRO A 107 -11.37 18.52 -10.78
CA PRO A 107 -10.88 18.23 -12.14
C PRO A 107 -9.53 17.52 -12.17
N GLU A 108 -8.64 17.75 -11.19
CA GLU A 108 -7.33 17.12 -11.11
C GLU A 108 -7.45 15.66 -10.58
N ILE A 109 -8.30 15.44 -9.58
CA ILE A 109 -8.63 14.09 -9.11
C ILE A 109 -9.22 13.26 -10.25
N LEU A 110 -10.17 13.84 -11.00
CA LEU A 110 -10.77 13.19 -12.17
C LEU A 110 -9.73 12.93 -13.29
N ALA A 111 -8.74 13.81 -13.46
CA ALA A 111 -7.64 13.58 -14.41
C ALA A 111 -6.79 12.37 -14.01
N ALA A 112 -6.42 12.26 -12.73
CA ALA A 112 -5.71 11.08 -12.21
C ALA A 112 -6.53 9.79 -12.43
N LEU A 113 -7.84 9.81 -12.15
CA LEU A 113 -8.74 8.66 -12.35
C LEU A 113 -8.86 8.26 -13.82
N ARG A 114 -8.87 9.22 -14.76
CA ARG A 114 -8.82 8.91 -16.21
C ARG A 114 -7.54 8.17 -16.56
N THR A 115 -6.40 8.59 -16.01
CA THR A 115 -5.11 7.92 -16.23
C THR A 115 -5.09 6.53 -15.60
N VAL A 116 -5.68 6.35 -14.41
CA VAL A 116 -5.87 5.00 -13.84
C VAL A 116 -6.62 4.08 -14.80
N ARG A 117 -7.76 4.54 -15.34
CA ARG A 117 -8.56 3.80 -16.33
C ARG A 117 -7.75 3.45 -17.58
N GLU A 118 -7.01 4.42 -18.11
CA GLU A 118 -6.16 4.22 -19.30
C GLU A 118 -5.08 3.16 -19.03
N VAL A 119 -4.38 3.26 -17.89
CA VAL A 119 -3.30 2.34 -17.52
C VAL A 119 -3.83 0.93 -17.20
N GLN A 120 -5.04 0.80 -16.66
CA GLN A 120 -5.66 -0.52 -16.49
C GLN A 120 -6.02 -1.19 -17.82
N GLN A 121 -6.44 -0.41 -18.82
CA GLN A 121 -6.75 -0.92 -20.16
C GLN A 121 -5.49 -1.22 -20.97
N ASN A 122 -4.47 -0.40 -20.81
CA ASN A 122 -3.18 -0.51 -21.49
C ASN A 122 -2.05 -0.44 -20.44
N PRO A 123 -1.65 -1.55 -19.83
CA PRO A 123 -0.69 -1.54 -18.72
C PRO A 123 0.63 -0.86 -19.08
N VAL A 124 1.21 -0.18 -18.08
CA VAL A 124 2.58 0.36 -18.14
C VAL A 124 3.58 -0.68 -17.62
N SER A 125 4.87 -0.43 -17.84
CA SER A 125 5.92 -1.28 -17.26
C SER A 125 6.02 -1.09 -15.74
N GLY A 126 6.33 -2.17 -15.01
CA GLY A 126 6.46 -2.14 -13.55
C GLY A 126 5.23 -2.68 -12.83
N ALA A 127 4.96 -2.19 -11.61
CA ALA A 127 3.85 -2.64 -10.79
C ALA A 127 2.49 -2.42 -11.47
N GLN A 128 1.58 -3.39 -11.33
CA GLN A 128 0.23 -3.30 -11.89
C GLN A 128 -0.63 -2.31 -11.10
N VAL A 129 -1.26 -1.35 -11.78
CA VAL A 129 -2.23 -0.44 -11.17
C VAL A 129 -3.59 -1.16 -11.05
N LEU A 130 -3.94 -1.61 -9.84
CA LEU A 130 -5.19 -2.33 -9.58
C LEU A 130 -6.41 -1.40 -9.51
N GLY A 131 -6.19 -0.13 -9.32
CA GLY A 131 -7.21 0.91 -9.20
C GLY A 131 -6.67 2.14 -8.51
N ALA A 132 -7.59 2.96 -8.00
CA ALA A 132 -7.30 4.17 -7.25
C ALA A 132 -7.64 4.02 -5.77
N HIS A 133 -6.85 4.65 -4.92
CA HIS A 133 -7.18 5.04 -3.57
C HIS A 133 -7.42 6.55 -3.56
N ILE A 134 -8.60 6.98 -3.15
CA ILE A 134 -8.93 8.40 -3.00
C ILE A 134 -8.58 8.82 -1.58
N GLU A 135 -7.47 9.53 -1.39
CA GLU A 135 -7.12 10.11 -0.10
C GLU A 135 -7.46 11.59 -0.06
N GLY A 136 -8.47 11.92 0.72
CA GLY A 136 -9.10 13.24 0.66
C GLY A 136 -9.93 13.44 -0.63
N PRO A 137 -10.47 14.64 -0.85
CA PRO A 137 -10.30 15.89 -0.09
C PRO A 137 -11.16 15.99 1.19
N TYR A 138 -11.86 14.96 1.55
CA TYR A 138 -12.86 14.93 2.62
C TYR A 138 -12.21 14.61 3.97
N LEU A 139 -11.31 15.47 4.43
CA LEU A 139 -10.47 15.30 5.62
C LEU A 139 -10.86 16.28 6.73
N SER A 140 -10.50 15.96 7.96
CA SER A 140 -10.56 16.92 9.06
C SER A 140 -9.50 18.01 8.88
N MET A 141 -9.91 19.28 8.94
CA MET A 141 -8.96 20.40 8.85
C MET A 141 -7.90 20.34 9.95
N ALA A 142 -8.26 19.86 11.15
CA ALA A 142 -7.34 19.72 12.27
C ALA A 142 -6.30 18.59 12.08
N LYS A 143 -6.63 17.60 11.25
CA LYS A 143 -5.81 16.41 10.98
C LYS A 143 -5.39 16.28 9.53
N ARG A 144 -5.40 17.37 8.76
CA ARG A 144 -5.10 17.34 7.32
C ARG A 144 -3.66 16.91 6.98
N GLY A 145 -2.73 16.89 7.94
CA GLY A 145 -1.33 16.57 7.67
C GLY A 145 -0.72 17.51 6.62
N CYS A 146 -0.05 16.94 5.62
CA CYS A 146 0.58 17.67 4.52
C CYS A 146 -0.40 18.05 3.37
N HIS A 147 -1.67 17.67 3.45
CA HIS A 147 -2.65 18.07 2.43
C HIS A 147 -2.89 19.57 2.42
N LEU A 148 -3.05 20.17 1.23
CA LEU A 148 -3.31 21.60 1.06
C LEU A 148 -4.66 21.98 1.67
N LYS A 149 -4.63 22.91 2.65
CA LYS A 149 -5.80 23.33 3.42
C LYS A 149 -6.93 23.91 2.56
N GLU A 150 -6.59 24.60 1.46
CA GLU A 150 -7.52 25.26 0.55
C GLU A 150 -8.41 24.29 -0.22
N PHE A 151 -8.02 23.01 -0.29
CA PHE A 151 -8.77 21.97 -0.99
C PHE A 151 -9.43 20.95 -0.05
N VAL A 152 -9.13 21.02 1.26
CA VAL A 152 -9.86 20.23 2.27
C VAL A 152 -11.28 20.75 2.37
N ARG A 153 -12.26 19.86 2.24
CA ARG A 153 -13.69 20.22 2.19
C ARG A 153 -14.59 19.08 2.65
N ASN A 154 -15.84 19.44 2.93
CA ASN A 154 -16.86 18.45 3.20
C ASN A 154 -17.35 17.80 1.90
N PRO A 155 -17.70 16.50 1.89
CA PRO A 155 -18.25 15.84 0.73
C PRO A 155 -19.61 16.46 0.34
N GLN A 156 -19.75 16.77 -0.94
CA GLN A 156 -20.99 17.25 -1.55
C GLN A 156 -21.47 16.20 -2.55
N LYS A 157 -22.77 15.86 -2.52
CA LYS A 157 -23.32 14.80 -3.37
C LYS A 157 -23.03 15.00 -4.85
N ALA A 158 -23.20 16.21 -5.36
CA ALA A 158 -22.91 16.55 -6.75
C ALA A 158 -21.43 16.39 -7.12
N GLU A 159 -20.52 16.41 -6.14
CA GLU A 159 -19.10 16.17 -6.35
C GLU A 159 -18.79 14.67 -6.38
N TRP A 160 -19.21 13.93 -5.36
CA TRP A 160 -18.89 12.49 -5.32
C TRP A 160 -19.64 11.67 -6.39
N GLU A 161 -20.77 12.14 -6.91
CA GLU A 161 -21.44 11.53 -8.07
C GLU A 161 -20.57 11.61 -9.34
N GLN A 162 -19.77 12.66 -9.51
CA GLN A 162 -18.81 12.74 -10.60
C GLN A 162 -17.64 11.76 -10.40
N LEU A 163 -17.19 11.55 -9.17
CA LEU A 163 -16.19 10.51 -8.87
C LEU A 163 -16.71 9.11 -9.18
N LEU A 164 -18.01 8.85 -8.99
CA LEU A 164 -18.64 7.56 -9.28
C LEU A 164 -18.68 7.21 -10.79
N GLU A 165 -18.39 8.14 -11.70
CA GLU A 165 -18.09 7.79 -13.10
C GLU A 165 -16.88 6.84 -13.22
N PHE A 166 -16.05 6.80 -12.17
CA PHE A 166 -14.88 5.94 -12.01
C PHE A 166 -15.07 4.87 -10.93
N GLU A 167 -16.30 4.46 -10.64
CA GLU A 167 -16.63 3.46 -9.61
C GLU A 167 -15.81 2.16 -9.77
N LYS A 168 -15.55 1.74 -11.00
CA LYS A 168 -14.77 0.53 -11.29
C LYS A 168 -13.29 0.69 -10.99
N GLU A 169 -12.76 1.88 -11.15
CA GLU A 169 -11.37 2.24 -10.90
C GLU A 169 -11.12 2.48 -9.40
N ILE A 170 -12.07 3.10 -8.70
CA ILE A 170 -11.94 3.43 -7.27
C ILE A 170 -12.12 2.14 -6.44
N LYS A 171 -11.09 1.76 -5.71
CA LYS A 171 -11.09 0.59 -4.83
C LYS A 171 -11.17 0.95 -3.36
N HIS A 172 -10.72 2.13 -3.01
CA HIS A 172 -10.54 2.57 -1.64
C HIS A 172 -10.74 4.08 -1.53
N ILE A 173 -11.34 4.55 -0.44
CA ILE A 173 -11.41 5.96 -0.08
C ILE A 173 -11.06 6.16 1.38
N THR A 174 -10.23 7.17 1.66
CA THR A 174 -9.93 7.67 3.00
C THR A 174 -10.65 8.99 3.22
N LEU A 175 -11.43 9.09 4.30
CA LEU A 175 -12.12 10.32 4.70
C LEU A 175 -12.28 10.41 6.21
N ALA A 176 -12.52 11.62 6.70
CA ALA A 176 -12.79 11.90 8.11
C ALA A 176 -14.28 11.64 8.43
N PRO A 177 -14.62 10.71 9.33
CA PRO A 177 -16.01 10.35 9.63
C PRO A 177 -16.87 11.47 10.21
N GLU A 178 -16.24 12.36 10.98
CA GLU A 178 -16.91 13.43 11.74
C GLU A 178 -17.40 14.60 10.89
N ILE A 179 -16.86 14.76 9.66
CA ILE A 179 -17.22 15.93 8.84
C ILE A 179 -18.64 15.80 8.26
N PRO A 180 -19.35 16.92 8.07
CA PRO A 180 -20.69 16.91 7.50
C PRO A 180 -20.74 16.21 6.13
N GLY A 181 -21.72 15.29 5.94
CA GLY A 181 -21.91 14.55 4.69
C GLY A 181 -21.09 13.25 4.58
N ALA A 182 -20.07 13.03 5.43
CA ALA A 182 -19.23 11.85 5.36
C ALA A 182 -20.00 10.54 5.51
N LEU A 183 -20.89 10.44 6.50
CA LEU A 183 -21.67 9.22 6.73
C LEU A 183 -22.63 8.88 5.58
N GLU A 184 -23.13 9.89 4.85
CA GLU A 184 -23.97 9.67 3.67
C GLU A 184 -23.13 9.07 2.52
N LEU A 185 -21.98 9.67 2.24
CA LEU A 185 -21.02 9.16 1.24
C LEU A 185 -20.59 7.73 1.61
N MET A 186 -20.20 7.47 2.85
CA MET A 186 -19.78 6.14 3.31
C MET A 186 -20.84 5.08 3.04
N ARG A 187 -22.12 5.36 3.37
CA ARG A 187 -23.25 4.43 3.12
C ARG A 187 -23.47 4.18 1.62
N ASP A 188 -23.36 5.20 0.81
CA ASP A 188 -23.53 5.06 -0.64
C ASP A 188 -22.41 4.24 -1.26
N TRP A 189 -21.16 4.59 -0.95
CA TRP A 189 -20.00 3.96 -1.56
C TRP A 189 -19.71 2.54 -1.05
N SER A 190 -19.96 2.26 0.23
CA SER A 190 -19.81 0.91 0.76
C SER A 190 -20.76 -0.10 0.11
N ARG A 191 -22.00 0.31 -0.19
CA ARG A 191 -22.98 -0.51 -0.92
C ARG A 191 -22.56 -0.85 -2.35
N ARG A 192 -21.70 -0.02 -2.94
CA ARG A 192 -21.10 -0.23 -4.27
C ARG A 192 -19.84 -1.11 -4.22
N GLY A 193 -19.41 -1.51 -3.01
CA GLY A 193 -18.27 -2.37 -2.80
C GLY A 193 -16.92 -1.63 -2.74
N ILE A 194 -16.93 -0.31 -2.70
CA ILE A 194 -15.74 0.52 -2.46
C ILE A 194 -15.36 0.40 -0.98
N ASN A 195 -14.09 0.14 -0.69
CA ASN A 195 -13.60 0.05 0.68
C ASN A 195 -13.55 1.44 1.32
N ILE A 196 -14.15 1.57 2.50
CA ILE A 196 -14.22 2.83 3.25
C ILE A 196 -13.23 2.80 4.40
N SER A 197 -12.37 3.82 4.46
CA SER A 197 -11.36 3.99 5.50
C SER A 197 -11.53 5.30 6.26
N GLY A 198 -11.39 5.24 7.58
CA GLY A 198 -11.26 6.42 8.43
C GLY A 198 -9.80 6.83 8.52
N GLY A 199 -9.48 8.07 8.18
CA GLY A 199 -8.15 8.64 8.28
C GLY A 199 -8.18 10.16 8.20
N HIS A 200 -7.07 10.82 8.56
CA HIS A 200 -7.03 12.27 8.67
C HIS A 200 -8.23 12.84 9.45
N THR A 201 -8.45 12.27 10.63
CA THR A 201 -9.69 12.41 11.39
C THR A 201 -9.44 12.83 12.83
N ASP A 202 -10.28 13.72 13.32
CA ASP A 202 -10.35 14.11 14.73
C ASP A 202 -11.57 13.50 15.45
N SER A 203 -12.12 12.41 14.88
CA SER A 203 -13.30 11.70 15.39
C SER A 203 -13.15 11.23 16.83
N THR A 204 -14.21 11.32 17.58
CA THR A 204 -14.41 10.60 18.84
C THR A 204 -14.74 9.14 18.57
N TYR A 205 -14.68 8.30 19.61
CA TYR A 205 -15.11 6.89 19.55
C TYR A 205 -16.56 6.76 19.03
N SER A 206 -17.47 7.59 19.54
CA SER A 206 -18.88 7.58 19.12
C SER A 206 -19.05 7.92 17.64
N GLU A 207 -18.22 8.82 17.09
CA GLU A 207 -18.22 9.16 15.66
C GLU A 207 -17.68 8.05 14.81
N MET A 208 -16.58 7.42 15.24
CA MET A 208 -16.03 6.24 14.59
C MET A 208 -17.03 5.09 14.53
N MET A 209 -17.78 4.83 15.62
CA MET A 209 -18.80 3.79 15.63
C MET A 209 -19.94 4.08 14.65
N ARG A 210 -20.38 5.34 14.51
CA ARG A 210 -21.36 5.72 13.47
C ARG A 210 -20.81 5.49 12.05
N ALA A 211 -19.50 5.66 11.86
CA ALA A 211 -18.86 5.39 10.58
C ALA A 211 -18.78 3.88 10.28
N VAL A 212 -18.50 3.05 11.30
CA VAL A 212 -18.60 1.57 11.18
C VAL A 212 -20.01 1.16 10.75
N ASP A 213 -21.05 1.69 11.38
CA ASP A 213 -22.45 1.46 10.99
C ASP A 213 -22.75 1.97 9.57
N ALA A 214 -22.00 2.94 9.07
CA ALA A 214 -22.10 3.48 7.72
C ALA A 214 -21.26 2.70 6.68
N GLY A 215 -20.55 1.65 7.10
CA GLY A 215 -19.78 0.76 6.21
C GLY A 215 -18.28 0.96 6.22
N MET A 216 -17.74 1.76 7.14
CA MET A 216 -16.29 1.86 7.35
C MET A 216 -15.76 0.53 7.92
N ALA A 217 -14.71 -0.03 7.31
CA ALA A 217 -14.12 -1.31 7.72
C ALA A 217 -12.58 -1.24 7.82
N HIS A 218 -12.00 -0.06 7.60
CA HIS A 218 -10.55 0.11 7.58
C HIS A 218 -10.14 1.45 8.19
N ALA A 219 -8.88 1.56 8.60
CA ALA A 219 -8.29 2.81 9.06
C ALA A 219 -6.93 3.02 8.38
N THR A 220 -6.74 4.19 7.81
CA THR A 220 -5.57 4.58 7.03
C THR A 220 -4.40 4.91 7.95
N HIS A 221 -3.17 4.48 7.60
CA HIS A 221 -1.89 4.79 8.27
C HIS A 221 -2.00 5.08 9.78
N MET A 222 -2.27 4.03 10.55
CA MET A 222 -2.50 4.04 12.00
C MET A 222 -1.57 5.01 12.75
N TYR A 223 -2.11 5.79 13.66
CA TYR A 223 -1.52 6.87 14.46
C TYR A 223 -1.21 8.17 13.68
N CYS A 224 -1.03 8.13 12.38
CA CYS A 224 -0.73 9.32 11.61
C CYS A 224 -2.01 10.13 11.36
N ALA A 225 -2.01 11.43 11.70
CA ALA A 225 -3.16 12.32 11.54
C ALA A 225 -4.49 11.76 12.10
N MET A 226 -4.43 11.10 13.24
CA MET A 226 -5.58 10.52 13.95
C MET A 226 -5.79 11.16 15.31
N SER A 227 -7.05 11.15 15.78
CA SER A 227 -7.41 11.48 17.15
C SER A 227 -7.05 10.35 18.13
N THR A 228 -6.80 10.72 19.37
CA THR A 228 -6.64 9.81 20.50
C THR A 228 -7.51 10.25 21.66
N VAL A 229 -7.38 9.63 22.84
CA VAL A 229 -8.17 9.93 24.02
C VAL A 229 -8.28 11.43 24.27
N ALA A 230 -9.50 11.92 24.28
CA ALA A 230 -9.83 13.31 24.50
C ALA A 230 -10.79 13.49 25.69
N ARG A 231 -11.12 14.73 26.03
CA ARG A 231 -12.13 15.10 27.05
C ARG A 231 -13.12 16.07 26.43
N PRO A 232 -13.99 15.60 25.50
CA PRO A 232 -14.96 16.47 24.85
C PRO A 232 -15.94 17.09 25.85
N HIS A 233 -16.22 16.38 26.97
CA HIS A 233 -17.07 16.81 28.06
C HIS A 233 -16.38 16.58 29.40
N PRO A 234 -15.48 17.50 29.84
CA PRO A 234 -14.78 17.33 31.11
C PRO A 234 -15.74 17.11 32.30
N PRO A 235 -15.41 16.19 33.26
CA PRO A 235 -14.15 15.46 33.38
C PRO A 235 -14.10 14.13 32.58
N HIS A 236 -15.14 13.78 31.85
CA HIS A 236 -15.27 12.51 31.14
C HIS A 236 -14.28 12.42 29.98
N ARG A 237 -13.74 11.21 29.79
CA ARG A 237 -12.84 10.87 28.67
C ARG A 237 -13.59 10.04 27.65
N GLU A 238 -13.23 10.23 26.40
CA GLU A 238 -13.69 9.41 25.27
C GLU A 238 -12.46 9.01 24.43
N GLY A 239 -12.45 7.80 23.89
CA GLY A 239 -11.44 7.37 22.94
C GLY A 239 -11.58 8.13 21.62
N GLY A 240 -10.52 8.17 20.84
CA GLY A 240 -10.53 8.68 19.49
C GLY A 240 -10.46 7.56 18.44
N CYS A 241 -9.99 7.92 17.26
CA CYS A 241 -9.79 6.99 16.16
C CYS A 241 -8.83 5.85 16.54
N VAL A 242 -7.69 6.18 17.17
CA VAL A 242 -6.67 5.19 17.56
C VAL A 242 -7.24 4.11 18.47
N GLU A 243 -7.91 4.50 19.54
CA GLU A 243 -8.49 3.55 20.51
C GLU A 243 -9.60 2.72 19.86
N THR A 244 -10.43 3.32 19.01
CA THR A 244 -11.48 2.61 18.29
C THR A 244 -10.90 1.53 17.39
N VAL A 245 -9.89 1.86 16.61
CA VAL A 245 -9.23 0.88 15.70
C VAL A 245 -8.60 -0.26 16.50
N LEU A 246 -7.92 0.03 17.61
CA LEU A 246 -7.28 -0.99 18.42
C LEU A 246 -8.27 -1.93 19.12
N GLU A 247 -9.46 -1.43 19.48
CA GLU A 247 -10.47 -2.15 20.23
C GLU A 247 -11.41 -2.96 19.32
N ARG A 248 -11.73 -2.45 18.12
CA ARG A 248 -12.78 -3.03 17.25
C ARG A 248 -12.20 -4.07 16.28
N ASP A 249 -12.54 -5.34 16.48
CA ASP A 249 -12.04 -6.47 15.67
C ASP A 249 -12.48 -6.43 14.20
N GLU A 250 -13.63 -5.82 13.91
CA GLU A 250 -14.13 -5.65 12.55
C GLU A 250 -13.34 -4.64 11.71
N LEU A 251 -12.53 -3.78 12.34
CA LEU A 251 -11.69 -2.83 11.62
C LEU A 251 -10.32 -3.44 11.29
N THR A 252 -9.88 -3.28 10.08
CA THR A 252 -8.49 -3.50 9.64
C THR A 252 -7.73 -2.17 9.60
N THR A 253 -6.41 -2.18 9.45
CA THR A 253 -5.63 -0.94 9.41
C THR A 253 -4.35 -1.07 8.59
N GLU A 254 -3.76 0.07 8.24
CA GLU A 254 -2.46 0.20 7.62
C GLU A 254 -1.40 0.62 8.62
N LEU A 255 -0.14 0.22 8.37
CA LEU A 255 1.05 0.71 9.09
C LEU A 255 2.12 1.18 8.11
N ILE A 256 2.67 2.36 8.35
CA ILE A 256 3.90 2.83 7.73
C ILE A 256 5.06 2.35 8.62
N ALA A 257 5.70 1.25 8.22
CA ALA A 257 6.76 0.61 9.00
C ALA A 257 8.17 1.03 8.52
N ASP A 258 8.35 2.28 8.12
CA ASP A 258 9.61 2.81 7.59
C ASP A 258 10.71 3.02 8.66
N GLY A 259 10.36 2.85 9.95
CA GLY A 259 11.24 3.09 11.09
C GLY A 259 11.43 4.58 11.42
N ARG A 260 10.61 5.47 10.86
CA ARG A 260 10.62 6.93 11.06
C ARG A 260 9.29 7.43 11.59
N HIS A 261 8.19 7.12 10.90
CA HIS A 261 6.84 7.56 11.29
C HIS A 261 6.45 7.08 12.67
N LEU A 262 6.74 5.82 12.97
CA LEU A 262 6.28 5.17 14.21
C LEU A 262 7.44 4.49 14.96
N PRO A 263 7.54 4.69 16.27
CA PRO A 263 8.45 3.91 17.10
C PRO A 263 7.99 2.45 17.18
N ALA A 264 8.95 1.55 17.35
CA ALA A 264 8.72 0.10 17.28
C ALA A 264 7.66 -0.42 18.28
N GLU A 265 7.51 0.23 19.44
CA GLU A 265 6.50 -0.13 20.43
C GLU A 265 5.06 0.11 19.95
N LEU A 266 4.79 1.18 19.17
CA LEU A 266 3.46 1.43 18.60
C LEU A 266 3.16 0.43 17.48
N LEU A 267 4.15 0.13 16.63
CA LEU A 267 4.01 -0.92 15.61
C LEU A 267 3.65 -2.27 16.24
N ARG A 268 4.37 -2.67 17.32
CA ARG A 268 4.09 -3.92 18.05
C ARG A 268 2.76 -3.88 18.78
N LEU A 269 2.37 -2.74 19.36
CA LEU A 269 1.07 -2.58 20.04
C LEU A 269 -0.07 -2.84 19.05
N THR A 270 0.00 -2.26 17.86
CA THR A 270 -1.03 -2.45 16.83
C THR A 270 -1.22 -3.93 16.50
N VAL A 271 -0.13 -4.64 16.20
CA VAL A 271 -0.23 -6.07 15.85
C VAL A 271 -0.72 -6.93 17.02
N ARG A 272 -0.30 -6.62 18.24
CA ARG A 272 -0.79 -7.34 19.44
C ARG A 272 -2.29 -7.14 19.67
N SER A 273 -2.80 -5.97 19.37
CA SER A 273 -4.23 -5.66 19.55
C SER A 273 -5.07 -6.17 18.38
N LYS A 274 -4.58 -6.06 17.16
CA LYS A 274 -5.35 -6.37 15.95
C LYS A 274 -5.19 -7.82 15.45
N GLY A 275 -4.06 -8.46 15.75
CA GLY A 275 -3.63 -9.66 15.05
C GLY A 275 -3.02 -9.34 13.70
N ILE A 276 -2.18 -10.27 13.20
CA ILE A 276 -1.44 -10.10 11.94
C ILE A 276 -2.37 -9.91 10.74
N GLU A 277 -3.44 -10.67 10.68
CA GLU A 277 -4.37 -10.75 9.54
C GLU A 277 -5.19 -9.48 9.30
N ARG A 278 -5.23 -8.57 10.29
CA ARG A 278 -5.97 -7.30 10.20
C ARG A 278 -5.08 -6.09 9.94
N VAL A 279 -3.80 -6.29 9.69
CA VAL A 279 -2.84 -5.21 9.47
C VAL A 279 -2.19 -5.35 8.11
N CYS A 280 -2.25 -4.31 7.30
CA CYS A 280 -1.48 -4.16 6.07
C CYS A 280 -0.25 -3.27 6.33
N VAL A 281 0.87 -3.53 5.68
CA VAL A 281 1.94 -2.55 5.57
C VAL A 281 1.81 -1.84 4.24
N VAL A 282 2.03 -0.53 4.27
CA VAL A 282 1.95 0.36 3.10
C VAL A 282 3.17 1.26 3.06
N THR A 283 3.50 1.77 1.88
CA THR A 283 4.62 2.71 1.81
C THR A 283 4.19 4.13 2.14
N ASP A 284 3.01 4.53 1.75
CA ASP A 284 2.64 5.95 1.75
C ASP A 284 3.77 6.79 1.13
N ALA A 285 4.41 6.28 0.07
CA ALA A 285 5.58 6.92 -0.52
C ALA A 285 5.17 8.08 -1.42
N MET A 286 5.94 9.18 -1.34
CA MET A 286 5.72 10.36 -2.17
C MET A 286 6.77 10.48 -3.27
N ARG A 287 6.62 11.44 -4.22
CA ARG A 287 7.52 11.63 -5.37
C ARG A 287 9.00 11.74 -5.02
N GLY A 288 9.37 12.14 -3.80
CA GLY A 288 10.74 12.21 -3.32
C GLY A 288 11.40 10.86 -3.06
N ALA A 289 10.63 9.77 -3.05
CA ALA A 289 11.17 8.42 -2.88
C ALA A 289 12.14 8.09 -4.02
N GLY A 290 13.36 7.63 -3.68
CA GLY A 290 14.41 7.37 -4.66
C GLY A 290 15.12 8.62 -5.20
N MET A 291 14.74 9.79 -4.79
CA MET A 291 15.38 11.04 -5.22
C MET A 291 16.45 11.51 -4.23
N PRO A 292 17.39 12.38 -4.66
CA PRO A 292 18.33 13.06 -3.76
C PRO A 292 17.62 13.86 -2.68
N ASP A 293 18.33 14.19 -1.56
CA ASP A 293 17.84 15.15 -0.59
C ASP A 293 17.53 16.48 -1.28
N GLY A 294 16.40 17.10 -0.93
CA GLY A 294 15.94 18.31 -1.59
C GLY A 294 14.49 18.64 -1.30
N ILE A 295 13.98 19.66 -1.97
CA ILE A 295 12.59 20.10 -1.83
C ILE A 295 11.76 19.48 -2.94
N TYR A 296 10.70 18.80 -2.55
CA TYR A 296 9.74 18.15 -3.44
C TYR A 296 8.33 18.63 -3.16
N THR A 297 7.41 18.32 -4.07
CA THR A 297 6.00 18.67 -3.91
C THR A 297 5.23 17.40 -3.58
N PHE A 298 4.41 17.40 -2.54
CA PHE A 298 3.45 16.34 -2.27
C PHE A 298 2.18 16.56 -3.08
N GLY A 299 1.68 15.51 -3.73
CA GLY A 299 0.47 15.57 -4.54
C GLY A 299 0.63 16.36 -5.85
N PRO A 300 -0.36 17.19 -6.25
CA PRO A 300 -0.34 17.92 -7.52
C PRO A 300 0.86 18.87 -7.60
N LYS A 301 1.22 19.31 -8.82
CA LYS A 301 2.42 20.17 -9.08
C LYS A 301 2.45 21.46 -8.26
N HIS A 302 1.29 22.00 -7.90
CA HIS A 302 1.15 23.15 -7.01
C HIS A 302 0.90 22.73 -5.53
N GLY A 303 1.05 21.44 -5.22
CA GLY A 303 0.84 20.87 -3.89
C GLY A 303 1.80 21.38 -2.82
N GLN A 304 1.71 20.79 -1.65
CA GLN A 304 2.51 21.17 -0.49
C GLN A 304 4.01 20.93 -0.74
N LYS A 305 4.84 21.95 -0.53
CA LYS A 305 6.31 21.79 -0.54
C LYS A 305 6.77 21.08 0.72
N THR A 306 7.66 20.11 0.55
CA THR A 306 8.20 19.24 1.60
C THR A 306 9.70 19.12 1.43
N GLU A 307 10.42 18.90 2.52
CA GLU A 307 11.86 18.63 2.52
C GLU A 307 12.08 17.11 2.63
N VAL A 308 12.81 16.54 1.66
CA VAL A 308 13.37 15.18 1.78
C VAL A 308 14.81 15.30 2.24
N LYS A 309 15.11 14.69 3.39
CA LYS A 309 16.45 14.74 3.99
C LYS A 309 16.70 13.51 4.85
N ASN A 310 17.86 12.87 4.67
CA ASN A 310 18.27 11.71 5.47
C ASN A 310 17.25 10.56 5.49
N GLY A 311 16.50 10.37 4.41
CA GLY A 311 15.47 9.31 4.30
C GLY A 311 14.14 9.64 4.99
N GLU A 312 13.89 10.89 5.31
CA GLU A 312 12.63 11.41 5.84
C GLU A 312 12.04 12.45 4.90
N ALA A 313 10.73 12.50 4.78
CA ALA A 313 10.02 13.61 4.14
C ALA A 313 9.24 14.38 5.20
N LEU A 314 9.49 15.68 5.30
CA LEU A 314 8.94 16.56 6.33
C LEU A 314 8.29 17.79 5.72
N MET A 315 7.28 18.32 6.39
CA MET A 315 6.82 19.68 6.13
C MET A 315 7.98 20.66 6.29
N LEU A 316 8.01 21.77 5.55
CA LEU A 316 9.11 22.75 5.62
C LEU A 316 9.28 23.38 7.01
N ASP A 317 8.22 23.42 7.82
CA ASP A 317 8.25 23.89 9.21
C ASP A 317 8.55 22.77 10.21
N HIS A 318 8.83 21.55 9.72
CA HIS A 318 9.11 20.36 10.49
C HIS A 318 8.00 19.98 11.51
N SER A 319 6.77 20.44 11.28
CA SER A 319 5.63 20.17 12.16
C SER A 319 5.10 18.75 12.05
N SER A 320 5.32 18.07 10.91
CA SER A 320 4.89 16.70 10.66
C SER A 320 5.67 16.04 9.54
N PHE A 321 5.59 14.72 9.47
CA PHE A 321 5.96 13.97 8.26
C PHE A 321 5.04 14.35 7.10
N ALA A 322 5.56 14.19 5.90
CA ALA A 322 4.85 14.41 4.64
C ALA A 322 5.03 13.17 3.76
N SER A 323 4.39 12.09 4.14
CA SER A 323 4.55 10.75 3.52
C SER A 323 5.93 10.12 3.76
N SER A 324 6.17 8.91 3.22
CA SER A 324 7.47 8.25 3.27
C SER A 324 8.27 8.42 1.97
N VAL A 325 9.51 7.95 2.00
CA VAL A 325 10.42 7.96 0.83
C VAL A 325 11.07 6.58 0.61
N VAL A 326 10.41 5.51 1.05
CA VAL A 326 10.94 4.15 0.98
C VAL A 326 10.07 3.24 0.11
N THR A 327 10.61 2.08 -0.27
CA THR A 327 9.92 1.04 -1.01
C THR A 327 9.41 -0.07 -0.07
N MET A 328 8.53 -0.94 -0.56
CA MET A 328 7.88 -1.97 0.25
C MET A 328 8.86 -2.97 0.89
N ASP A 329 9.99 -3.25 0.26
CA ASP A 329 11.02 -4.12 0.86
C ASP A 329 11.59 -3.56 2.18
N VAL A 330 11.71 -2.24 2.30
CA VAL A 330 12.10 -1.59 3.57
C VAL A 330 11.04 -1.83 4.63
N MET A 331 9.75 -1.69 4.28
CA MET A 331 8.64 -1.96 5.19
C MET A 331 8.68 -3.40 5.71
N VAL A 332 8.82 -4.38 4.80
CA VAL A 332 8.86 -5.82 5.15
C VAL A 332 10.08 -6.15 6.03
N ARG A 333 11.26 -5.61 5.73
CA ARG A 333 12.45 -5.77 6.60
C ARG A 333 12.23 -5.20 8.00
N ASN A 334 11.61 -4.03 8.08
CA ASN A 334 11.35 -3.37 9.36
C ASN A 334 10.28 -4.11 10.18
N VAL A 335 9.30 -4.73 9.54
CA VAL A 335 8.36 -5.63 10.23
C VAL A 335 9.12 -6.76 10.92
N VAL A 336 10.09 -7.38 10.24
CA VAL A 336 10.91 -8.43 10.85
C VAL A 336 11.79 -7.87 11.97
N SER A 337 12.51 -6.77 11.72
CA SER A 337 13.53 -6.26 12.63
C SER A 337 12.96 -5.46 13.81
N LEU A 338 12.05 -4.50 13.55
CA LEU A 338 11.50 -3.59 14.57
C LEU A 338 10.31 -4.21 15.32
N MET A 339 9.43 -4.93 14.59
CA MET A 339 8.26 -5.55 15.19
C MET A 339 8.56 -6.93 15.75
N ARG A 340 9.71 -7.53 15.38
CA ARG A 340 10.16 -8.87 15.78
C ARG A 340 9.17 -9.98 15.37
N LEU A 341 8.58 -9.82 14.19
CA LEU A 341 7.71 -10.81 13.59
C LEU A 341 8.51 -11.77 12.71
N SER A 342 7.95 -12.93 12.44
CA SER A 342 8.54 -13.88 11.50
C SER A 342 8.49 -13.34 10.06
N ARG A 343 9.34 -13.88 9.19
CA ARG A 343 9.35 -13.55 7.77
C ARG A 343 8.00 -13.79 7.11
N ARG A 344 7.36 -14.89 7.45
CA ARG A 344 6.02 -15.25 6.97
C ARG A 344 4.97 -14.20 7.35
N GLU A 345 4.97 -13.74 8.59
CA GLU A 345 4.05 -12.69 9.06
C GLU A 345 4.31 -11.37 8.36
N ALA A 346 5.57 -10.99 8.17
CA ALA A 346 5.94 -9.77 7.46
C ALA A 346 5.49 -9.82 5.98
N VAL A 347 5.71 -10.94 5.31
CA VAL A 347 5.24 -11.15 3.93
C VAL A 347 3.71 -11.13 3.89
N ALA A 348 3.01 -11.76 4.83
CA ALA A 348 1.55 -11.77 4.85
C ALA A 348 0.96 -10.35 4.95
N MET A 349 1.55 -9.47 5.75
CA MET A 349 1.12 -8.07 5.90
C MET A 349 1.31 -7.24 4.62
N ALA A 350 2.23 -7.63 3.74
CA ALA A 350 2.50 -6.96 2.46
C ALA A 350 1.86 -7.67 1.25
N THR A 351 1.17 -8.79 1.43
CA THR A 351 0.70 -9.62 0.31
C THR A 351 -0.74 -10.08 0.49
N ILE A 352 -0.99 -11.12 1.30
CA ILE A 352 -2.32 -11.71 1.43
C ILE A 352 -3.32 -10.78 2.16
N ASN A 353 -2.86 -9.96 3.11
CA ASN A 353 -3.74 -9.04 3.82
C ASN A 353 -4.26 -7.94 2.89
N PRO A 354 -3.41 -7.18 2.15
CA PRO A 354 -3.91 -6.23 1.16
C PRO A 354 -4.70 -6.91 0.03
N ALA A 355 -4.37 -8.16 -0.36
CA ALA A 355 -5.17 -8.91 -1.33
C ALA A 355 -6.59 -9.22 -0.81
N ARG A 356 -6.72 -9.58 0.48
CA ARG A 356 -8.03 -9.76 1.12
C ARG A 356 -8.79 -8.45 1.22
N PHE A 357 -8.13 -7.38 1.62
CA PHE A 357 -8.72 -6.04 1.65
C PHE A 357 -9.30 -5.64 0.29
N LEU A 358 -8.57 -5.91 -0.80
CA LEU A 358 -9.02 -5.63 -2.17
C LEU A 358 -9.97 -6.70 -2.74
N LYS A 359 -10.26 -7.77 -2.00
CA LYS A 359 -11.10 -8.90 -2.45
C LYS A 359 -10.56 -9.62 -3.70
N ILE A 360 -9.22 -9.73 -3.81
CA ILE A 360 -8.50 -10.39 -4.92
C ILE A 360 -7.60 -11.54 -4.43
N ALA A 361 -7.82 -12.04 -3.23
CA ALA A 361 -7.00 -13.09 -2.63
C ALA A 361 -7.13 -14.45 -3.36
N ASP A 362 -8.15 -14.63 -4.17
CA ASP A 362 -8.31 -15.76 -5.10
C ASP A 362 -7.26 -15.75 -6.22
N ARG A 363 -6.73 -14.57 -6.54
CA ARG A 363 -5.83 -14.36 -7.70
C ARG A 363 -4.42 -13.92 -7.29
N LYS A 364 -4.26 -13.17 -6.19
CA LYS A 364 -2.98 -12.56 -5.75
C LYS A 364 -2.72 -12.79 -4.25
N GLY A 365 -1.52 -12.43 -3.80
CA GLY A 365 -1.16 -12.38 -2.38
C GLY A 365 -0.60 -13.66 -1.78
N SER A 366 -0.49 -14.75 -2.54
CA SER A 366 0.18 -15.98 -2.12
C SER A 366 0.81 -16.73 -3.30
N LEU A 367 1.80 -17.57 -3.01
CA LEU A 367 2.35 -18.52 -3.98
C LEU A 367 1.47 -19.76 -3.97
N GLU A 368 0.49 -19.80 -4.85
CA GLU A 368 -0.43 -20.94 -5.00
C GLU A 368 -0.70 -21.18 -6.49
N MET A 369 -0.88 -22.44 -6.85
CA MET A 369 -1.21 -22.83 -8.23
C MET A 369 -2.49 -22.17 -8.71
N GLY A 370 -2.46 -21.63 -9.94
CA GLY A 370 -3.56 -20.91 -10.58
C GLY A 370 -3.56 -19.40 -10.32
N LYS A 371 -2.79 -18.90 -9.35
CA LYS A 371 -2.67 -17.45 -9.09
C LYS A 371 -1.75 -16.76 -10.08
N ASP A 372 -1.81 -15.44 -10.11
CA ASP A 372 -0.97 -14.61 -10.97
C ASP A 372 0.52 -14.87 -10.65
N ALA A 373 1.35 -14.92 -11.66
CA ALA A 373 2.78 -15.16 -11.56
C ALA A 373 3.52 -13.88 -11.09
N ASP A 374 3.16 -13.42 -9.90
CA ASP A 374 3.75 -12.26 -9.23
C ASP A 374 4.58 -12.77 -8.04
N CYS A 375 5.90 -12.61 -8.10
CA CYS A 375 6.76 -13.02 -7.01
C CYS A 375 7.98 -12.10 -6.86
N VAL A 376 8.58 -12.13 -5.69
CA VAL A 376 9.83 -11.45 -5.36
C VAL A 376 10.87 -12.47 -4.92
N ILE A 377 12.10 -12.28 -5.39
CA ILE A 377 13.27 -13.01 -4.95
C ILE A 377 14.03 -12.12 -3.96
N LEU A 378 14.32 -12.66 -2.78
CA LEU A 378 14.91 -11.94 -1.66
C LEU A 378 16.23 -12.61 -1.23
N ASP A 379 17.18 -11.80 -0.75
CA ASP A 379 18.36 -12.29 -0.07
C ASP A 379 18.07 -12.63 1.42
N GLU A 380 19.09 -13.07 2.14
CA GLU A 380 18.98 -13.39 3.58
C GLU A 380 18.60 -12.17 4.44
N GLY A 381 18.98 -10.96 4.00
CA GLY A 381 18.63 -9.69 4.62
C GLY A 381 17.25 -9.16 4.21
N PHE A 382 16.52 -9.92 3.39
CA PHE A 382 15.22 -9.49 2.85
C PHE A 382 15.28 -8.27 1.92
N HIS A 383 16.43 -8.08 1.24
CA HIS A 383 16.50 -7.12 0.14
C HIS A 383 15.99 -7.78 -1.15
N VAL A 384 15.25 -7.03 -1.93
CA VAL A 384 14.74 -7.51 -3.22
C VAL A 384 15.90 -7.65 -4.20
N LEU A 385 16.13 -8.88 -4.65
CA LEU A 385 17.09 -9.20 -5.70
C LEU A 385 16.45 -9.10 -7.08
N GLU A 386 15.20 -9.53 -7.17
CA GLU A 386 14.44 -9.55 -8.42
C GLU A 386 12.94 -9.53 -8.14
N THR A 387 12.21 -8.90 -9.04
CA THR A 387 10.74 -8.87 -9.06
C THR A 387 10.25 -9.50 -10.35
N VAL A 388 9.23 -10.34 -10.25
CA VAL A 388 8.53 -10.95 -11.39
C VAL A 388 7.08 -10.50 -11.34
N ILE A 389 6.58 -9.95 -12.44
CA ILE A 389 5.22 -9.42 -12.57
C ILE A 389 4.55 -10.08 -13.76
N ALA A 390 3.41 -10.75 -13.54
CA ALA A 390 2.70 -11.51 -14.57
C ALA A 390 3.62 -12.48 -15.35
N GLY A 391 4.57 -13.12 -14.63
CA GLY A 391 5.54 -14.05 -15.20
C GLY A 391 6.75 -13.40 -15.89
N VAL A 392 6.80 -12.08 -15.94
CA VAL A 392 7.90 -11.33 -16.59
C VAL A 392 8.85 -10.77 -15.55
N ARG A 393 10.14 -11.05 -15.71
CA ARG A 393 11.20 -10.51 -14.84
C ARG A 393 11.36 -9.01 -15.08
N VAL A 394 11.27 -8.20 -14.03
CA VAL A 394 11.43 -6.75 -14.11
C VAL A 394 12.92 -6.40 -14.18
N PRO A 395 13.37 -5.66 -15.20
CA PRO A 395 14.75 -5.18 -15.24
C PRO A 395 15.05 -4.26 -14.06
N LYS A 396 16.15 -4.50 -13.35
CA LYS A 396 16.63 -3.55 -12.33
C LYS A 396 16.91 -2.20 -12.98
N LEU A 397 16.39 -1.15 -12.36
CA LEU A 397 16.83 0.20 -12.68
C LEU A 397 18.29 0.32 -12.22
N SER A 398 19.14 0.95 -13.02
CA SER A 398 20.53 1.30 -12.67
C SER A 398 20.58 2.45 -11.64
N TYR A 399 19.68 2.41 -10.67
CA TYR A 399 19.59 3.39 -9.60
C TYR A 399 20.27 2.82 -8.35
N GLU A 400 21.40 3.37 -7.96
CA GLU A 400 22.01 3.01 -6.68
C GLU A 400 21.16 3.58 -5.54
N PRO A 401 20.53 2.74 -4.69
CA PRO A 401 19.91 3.25 -3.49
C PRO A 401 21.00 3.88 -2.63
N ARG A 402 20.80 5.09 -2.16
CA ARG A 402 21.70 5.70 -1.18
C ARG A 402 21.85 4.78 0.00
N ALA A 403 23.09 4.50 0.37
CA ALA A 403 23.42 3.89 1.64
C ALA A 403 22.76 4.74 2.75
N THR A 404 21.78 4.19 3.43
CA THR A 404 21.27 4.75 4.69
C THR A 404 22.40 4.60 5.69
N ASN A 405 23.24 5.63 5.84
CA ASN A 405 24.16 5.69 6.96
C ASN A 405 23.31 5.65 8.25
N ARG A 406 23.62 4.66 9.07
CA ARG A 406 23.04 4.41 10.40
C ARG A 406 23.29 5.59 11.36
#